data_362ce9cbd14140944274d98e325a6d97
#
_entry.id   362ce9cbd14140944274d98e325a6d97
#
_cell.length_a   1.000
_cell.length_b   1.000
_cell.length_c   1.000
_cell.angle_alpha   90.00
_cell.angle_beta   90.00
_cell.angle_gamma   90.00
#
_symmetry.space_group_name_H-M   'P 1'
#
loop_
_entity.id
_entity.type
_entity.pdbx_description
1 polymer ?
#
loop_
_entity_poly.entity_id
_entity_poly.type
_entity_poly.pdbx_seq_one_letter_code
_entity_poly.pdbx_strand_id
1 'polypeptide(L)'
;MKPTDFSIHVTSFLTHYLAAQRNLSPNTIKAYRDVFTLLLRFCRDVRGIPPEKLRLEHVDVSLVETFLDHLETERKSSPRTRNHRLATLHAFFRYVQAEEPAHMLQCQRILAIPLRRHVRPTVGYLSKNELAEILAQPDLRTWEGRRDAVLLSVLYDTGARVQELIDLSVGDVRLDPPAQLRLVGKGRKMRAVPLMDNTIPLVRDHLQENRLDRSEQFDKPLFQNARGQRLSRSGVRYILQKYLGRARSKLPSLNRKVSPHTLRHAKGMHLLQSGISLDMIRDFLGHVDVKTTQIYARANLEMKRNALERITDSSPVRTIPTWQQNKDLLDWLRSL
;
A
#
# COMPACT_ATOMS: atom_id res chain seq x y z
N MET A 1 12.62 38.70 -12.75
CA MET A 1 11.81 38.84 -11.52
C MET A 1 12.60 38.24 -10.36
N LYS A 2 12.75 38.93 -9.22
CA LYS A 2 13.44 38.34 -8.06
C LYS A 2 12.53 37.25 -7.44
N PRO A 3 13.09 36.07 -7.09
CA PRO A 3 12.29 35.03 -6.44
C PRO A 3 11.81 35.51 -5.06
N THR A 4 10.59 35.09 -4.67
CA THR A 4 10.05 35.36 -3.34
C THR A 4 10.71 34.46 -2.29
N ASP A 5 10.62 34.85 -1.01
CA ASP A 5 11.09 34.04 0.13
C ASP A 5 10.44 32.65 0.13
N PHE A 6 9.11 32.55 -0.11
CA PHE A 6 8.41 31.28 -0.25
C PHE A 6 9.01 30.41 -1.35
N SER A 7 9.29 30.98 -2.54
CA SER A 7 9.85 30.22 -3.66
C SER A 7 11.26 29.72 -3.37
N ILE A 8 12.07 30.54 -2.68
CA ILE A 8 13.44 30.16 -2.24
C ILE A 8 13.36 28.98 -1.26
N HIS A 9 12.52 29.10 -0.23
CA HIS A 9 12.40 28.04 0.79
C HIS A 9 11.80 26.74 0.23
N VAL A 10 10.78 26.79 -0.65
CA VAL A 10 10.26 25.57 -1.31
C VAL A 10 11.32 24.90 -2.16
N THR A 11 12.12 25.67 -2.90
CA THR A 11 13.20 25.13 -3.72
C THR A 11 14.25 24.46 -2.83
N SER A 12 14.79 25.16 -1.83
CA SER A 12 15.78 24.61 -0.90
C SER A 12 15.25 23.39 -0.14
N PHE A 13 13.99 23.42 0.29
CA PHE A 13 13.34 22.28 0.93
C PHE A 13 13.32 21.05 0.03
N LEU A 14 12.87 21.18 -1.21
CA LEU A 14 12.72 20.04 -2.14
C LEU A 14 14.07 19.51 -2.65
N THR A 15 15.01 20.40 -2.98
CA THR A 15 16.27 20.05 -3.66
C THR A 15 17.41 19.76 -2.70
N HIS A 16 17.48 20.50 -1.59
CA HIS A 16 18.59 20.38 -0.63
C HIS A 16 18.15 19.61 0.63
N TYR A 17 17.16 20.12 1.38
CA TYR A 17 16.76 19.50 2.64
C TYR A 17 16.24 18.08 2.48
N LEU A 18 15.24 17.86 1.62
CA LEU A 18 14.66 16.51 1.44
C LEU A 18 15.60 15.57 0.68
N ALA A 19 16.28 16.06 -0.35
CA ALA A 19 17.13 15.22 -1.19
C ALA A 19 18.49 14.94 -0.54
N ALA A 20 19.26 15.99 -0.18
CA ALA A 20 20.63 15.86 0.31
C ALA A 20 20.69 15.53 1.81
N GLN A 21 19.99 16.30 2.67
CA GLN A 21 20.09 16.11 4.12
C GLN A 21 19.25 14.95 4.63
N ARG A 22 18.00 14.79 4.14
CA ARG A 22 17.09 13.72 4.58
C ARG A 22 17.17 12.46 3.73
N ASN A 23 17.92 12.49 2.63
CA ASN A 23 18.09 11.36 1.70
C ASN A 23 16.78 10.65 1.34
N LEU A 24 15.72 11.42 1.08
CA LEU A 24 14.42 10.86 0.74
C LEU A 24 14.39 10.37 -0.70
N SER A 25 13.57 9.33 -0.94
CA SER A 25 13.44 8.77 -2.29
C SER A 25 12.85 9.78 -3.28
N PRO A 26 13.23 9.73 -4.58
CA PRO A 26 12.67 10.61 -5.62
C PRO A 26 11.13 10.58 -5.67
N ASN A 27 10.51 9.43 -5.43
CA ASN A 27 9.06 9.30 -5.37
C ASN A 27 8.44 10.07 -4.19
N THR A 28 9.12 10.10 -3.04
CA THR A 28 8.69 10.89 -1.89
C THR A 28 8.77 12.38 -2.19
N ILE A 29 9.90 12.83 -2.74
CA ILE A 29 10.11 14.23 -3.14
C ILE A 29 9.06 14.65 -4.18
N LYS A 30 8.78 13.79 -5.17
CA LYS A 30 7.70 14.01 -6.14
C LYS A 30 6.34 14.21 -5.47
N ALA A 31 6.00 13.38 -4.49
CA ALA A 31 4.73 13.52 -3.75
C ALA A 31 4.66 14.85 -2.99
N TYR A 32 5.76 15.30 -2.39
CA TYR A 32 5.85 16.63 -1.75
C TYR A 32 5.67 17.75 -2.77
N ARG A 33 6.41 17.70 -3.88
CA ARG A 33 6.27 18.68 -4.99
C ARG A 33 4.83 18.80 -5.47
N ASP A 34 4.14 17.66 -5.62
CA ASP A 34 2.75 17.66 -6.08
C ASP A 34 1.81 18.40 -5.10
N VAL A 35 2.08 18.39 -3.79
CA VAL A 35 1.33 19.18 -2.80
C VAL A 35 1.57 20.68 -3.01
N PHE A 36 2.80 21.12 -3.20
CA PHE A 36 3.11 22.53 -3.48
C PHE A 36 2.50 22.98 -4.81
N THR A 37 2.52 22.13 -5.84
CA THR A 37 1.84 22.42 -7.11
C THR A 37 0.35 22.67 -6.90
N LEU A 38 -0.30 21.89 -6.05
CA LEU A 38 -1.72 22.07 -5.73
C LEU A 38 -1.96 23.36 -4.92
N LEU A 39 -1.10 23.66 -3.95
CA LEU A 39 -1.19 24.90 -3.15
C LEU A 39 -1.01 26.14 -4.04
N LEU A 40 -0.01 26.15 -4.91
CA LEU A 40 0.24 27.27 -5.83
C LEU A 40 -0.93 27.48 -6.80
N ARG A 41 -1.52 26.41 -7.32
CA ARG A 41 -2.73 26.51 -8.15
C ARG A 41 -3.91 27.08 -7.36
N PHE A 42 -4.13 26.62 -6.14
CA PHE A 42 -5.16 27.15 -5.27
C PHE A 42 -4.96 28.65 -4.98
N CYS A 43 -3.75 29.07 -4.65
CA CYS A 43 -3.42 30.48 -4.44
C CYS A 43 -3.73 31.32 -5.67
N ARG A 44 -3.38 30.85 -6.86
CA ARG A 44 -3.65 31.55 -8.12
C ARG A 44 -5.14 31.58 -8.46
N ASP A 45 -5.80 30.42 -8.46
CA ASP A 45 -7.13 30.24 -9.05
C ASP A 45 -8.26 30.65 -8.09
N VAL A 46 -8.04 30.55 -6.78
CA VAL A 46 -9.06 30.80 -5.74
C VAL A 46 -8.77 32.09 -4.95
N ARG A 47 -7.48 32.33 -4.65
CA ARG A 47 -7.08 33.49 -3.83
C ARG A 47 -6.61 34.69 -4.65
N GLY A 48 -6.45 34.53 -5.97
CA GLY A 48 -5.96 35.59 -6.85
C GLY A 48 -4.49 35.99 -6.63
N ILE A 49 -3.72 35.14 -5.94
CA ILE A 49 -2.31 35.39 -5.64
C ILE A 49 -1.45 34.64 -6.66
N PRO A 50 -0.80 35.33 -7.60
CA PRO A 50 0.10 34.67 -8.56
C PRO A 50 1.26 33.96 -7.84
N PRO A 51 1.70 32.78 -8.29
CA PRO A 51 2.81 32.04 -7.68
C PRO A 51 4.08 32.86 -7.50
N GLU A 52 4.34 33.78 -8.43
CA GLU A 52 5.53 34.65 -8.45
C GLU A 52 5.49 35.77 -7.39
N LYS A 53 4.31 36.00 -6.81
CA LYS A 53 4.08 37.01 -5.76
C LYS A 53 3.80 36.40 -4.40
N LEU A 54 3.69 35.05 -4.33
CA LEU A 54 3.41 34.37 -3.07
C LEU A 54 4.63 34.44 -2.15
N ARG A 55 4.44 35.01 -0.94
CA ARG A 55 5.45 35.11 0.12
C ARG A 55 5.08 34.19 1.28
N LEU A 56 6.04 33.94 2.18
CA LEU A 56 5.79 33.16 3.41
C LEU A 56 4.68 33.76 4.25
N GLU A 57 4.64 35.08 4.42
CA GLU A 57 3.61 35.78 5.20
C GLU A 57 2.18 35.56 4.71
N HIS A 58 2.00 35.29 3.40
CA HIS A 58 0.68 35.02 2.83
C HIS A 58 0.17 33.62 3.17
N VAL A 59 1.07 32.67 3.52
CA VAL A 59 0.69 31.27 3.80
C VAL A 59 0.46 31.11 5.30
N ASP A 60 -0.61 31.72 5.78
CA ASP A 60 -1.05 31.63 7.17
C ASP A 60 -1.97 30.42 7.45
N VAL A 61 -2.46 30.31 8.67
CA VAL A 61 -3.40 29.23 9.09
C VAL A 61 -4.66 29.27 8.24
N SER A 62 -5.23 30.46 8.02
CA SER A 62 -6.48 30.63 7.25
C SER A 62 -6.34 30.17 5.81
N LEU A 63 -5.23 30.50 5.15
CA LEU A 63 -4.94 30.02 3.79
C LEU A 63 -4.78 28.51 3.75
N VAL A 64 -4.04 27.93 4.72
CA VAL A 64 -3.83 26.46 4.78
C VAL A 64 -5.14 25.73 5.02
N GLU A 65 -5.98 26.19 5.95
CA GLU A 65 -7.29 25.59 6.23
C GLU A 65 -8.22 25.68 5.03
N THR A 66 -8.34 26.85 4.40
CA THR A 66 -9.16 27.05 3.19
C THR A 66 -8.65 26.16 2.04
N PHE A 67 -7.34 26.03 1.87
CA PHE A 67 -6.76 25.10 0.89
C PHE A 67 -7.16 23.65 1.16
N LEU A 68 -7.10 23.22 2.42
CA LEU A 68 -7.46 21.87 2.81
C LEU A 68 -8.95 21.58 2.60
N ASP A 69 -9.81 22.57 2.89
CA ASP A 69 -11.25 22.46 2.67
C ASP A 69 -11.58 22.45 1.17
N HIS A 70 -10.95 23.30 0.35
CA HIS A 70 -11.05 23.24 -1.11
C HIS A 70 -10.67 21.86 -1.66
N LEU A 71 -9.65 21.19 -1.08
CA LEU A 71 -9.29 19.84 -1.49
C LEU A 71 -10.38 18.82 -1.18
N GLU A 72 -11.14 18.99 -0.11
CA GLU A 72 -12.22 18.07 0.27
C GLU A 72 -13.50 18.36 -0.51
N THR A 73 -13.90 19.64 -0.65
CA THR A 73 -15.14 20.03 -1.30
C THR A 73 -15.06 19.92 -2.82
N GLU A 74 -14.11 20.61 -3.45
CA GLU A 74 -14.00 20.69 -4.91
C GLU A 74 -13.32 19.48 -5.52
N ARG A 75 -12.24 18.98 -4.86
CA ARG A 75 -11.48 17.85 -5.38
C ARG A 75 -11.90 16.50 -4.79
N LYS A 76 -12.92 16.48 -3.93
CA LYS A 76 -13.46 15.27 -3.28
C LYS A 76 -12.38 14.39 -2.67
N SER A 77 -11.36 15.02 -2.10
CA SER A 77 -10.24 14.29 -1.46
C SER A 77 -10.71 13.67 -0.15
N SER A 78 -10.34 12.40 0.06
CA SER A 78 -10.65 11.74 1.34
C SER A 78 -9.90 12.40 2.51
N PRO A 79 -10.41 12.30 3.75
CA PRO A 79 -9.72 12.80 4.95
C PRO A 79 -8.29 12.26 5.09
N ARG A 80 -8.04 11.03 4.68
CA ARG A 80 -6.69 10.46 4.63
C ARG A 80 -5.78 11.21 3.67
N THR A 81 -6.29 11.55 2.48
CA THR A 81 -5.52 12.28 1.46
C THR A 81 -5.25 13.72 1.91
N ARG A 82 -6.26 14.39 2.51
CA ARG A 82 -6.11 15.69 3.14
C ARG A 82 -5.02 15.68 4.21
N ASN A 83 -5.07 14.73 5.14
CA ASN A 83 -4.08 14.58 6.20
C ASN A 83 -2.66 14.35 5.66
N HIS A 84 -2.52 13.60 4.59
CA HIS A 84 -1.22 13.40 3.94
C HIS A 84 -0.66 14.71 3.39
N ARG A 85 -1.51 15.56 2.81
CA ARG A 85 -1.11 16.86 2.29
C ARG A 85 -0.77 17.84 3.42
N LEU A 86 -1.57 17.85 4.49
CA LEU A 86 -1.25 18.63 5.70
C LEU A 86 0.09 18.20 6.31
N ALA A 87 0.36 16.88 6.39
CA ALA A 87 1.64 16.39 6.88
C ALA A 87 2.83 16.86 6.03
N THR A 88 2.63 17.03 4.70
CA THR A 88 3.66 17.63 3.83
C THR A 88 3.90 19.10 4.18
N LEU A 89 2.82 19.88 4.37
CA LEU A 89 2.93 21.29 4.79
C LEU A 89 3.58 21.41 6.17
N HIS A 90 3.20 20.54 7.13
CA HIS A 90 3.86 20.49 8.43
C HIS A 90 5.36 20.21 8.33
N ALA A 91 5.77 19.30 7.44
CA ALA A 91 7.20 19.04 7.23
C ALA A 91 7.94 20.26 6.66
N PHE A 92 7.31 21.00 5.76
CA PHE A 92 7.85 22.24 5.22
C PHE A 92 7.94 23.34 6.28
N PHE A 93 6.86 23.57 7.04
CA PHE A 93 6.87 24.63 8.05
C PHE A 93 7.78 24.31 9.24
N ARG A 94 8.05 23.05 9.55
CA ARG A 94 9.14 22.69 10.49
C ARG A 94 10.51 23.05 9.94
N TYR A 95 10.73 22.87 8.65
CA TYR A 95 11.95 23.31 8.00
C TYR A 95 12.07 24.84 8.03
N VAL A 96 11.03 25.57 7.60
CA VAL A 96 11.00 27.04 7.61
C VAL A 96 11.21 27.60 9.02
N GLN A 97 10.63 26.99 10.04
CA GLN A 97 10.79 27.41 11.45
C GLN A 97 12.24 27.39 11.90
N ALA A 98 13.05 26.46 11.37
CA ALA A 98 14.48 26.37 11.70
C ALA A 98 15.35 27.35 10.89
N GLU A 99 14.95 27.61 9.63
CA GLU A 99 15.72 28.45 8.72
C GLU A 99 15.38 29.95 8.87
N GLU A 100 14.15 30.28 9.27
CA GLU A 100 13.62 31.64 9.26
C GLU A 100 12.91 31.97 10.59
N PRO A 101 13.67 32.36 11.64
CA PRO A 101 13.10 32.63 12.97
C PRO A 101 12.03 33.72 13.00
N ALA A 102 12.06 34.67 12.06
CA ALA A 102 11.06 35.75 11.94
C ALA A 102 9.62 35.19 11.74
N HIS A 103 9.48 34.00 11.15
CA HIS A 103 8.20 33.34 10.89
C HIS A 103 7.83 32.27 11.94
N MET A 104 8.55 32.20 13.08
CA MET A 104 8.37 31.13 14.08
C MET A 104 6.92 31.00 14.57
N LEU A 105 6.28 32.09 14.96
CA LEU A 105 4.90 32.08 15.46
C LEU A 105 3.90 31.60 14.41
N GLN A 106 4.05 32.05 13.16
CA GLN A 106 3.24 31.60 12.03
C GLN A 106 3.41 30.11 11.81
N CYS A 107 4.64 29.61 11.79
CA CYS A 107 4.95 28.18 11.66
C CYS A 107 4.31 27.36 12.77
N GLN A 108 4.42 27.78 14.05
CA GLN A 108 3.81 27.10 15.18
C GLN A 108 2.29 26.98 15.05
N ARG A 109 1.64 28.08 14.65
CA ARG A 109 0.18 28.07 14.42
C ARG A 109 -0.24 27.11 13.31
N ILE A 110 0.50 27.06 12.18
CA ILE A 110 0.22 26.11 11.10
C ILE A 110 0.48 24.66 11.58
N LEU A 111 1.53 24.42 12.34
CA LEU A 111 1.85 23.09 12.88
C LEU A 111 0.81 22.62 13.90
N ALA A 112 0.06 23.52 14.52
CA ALA A 112 -1.04 23.20 15.44
C ALA A 112 -2.33 22.74 14.72
N ILE A 113 -2.45 22.90 13.39
CA ILE A 113 -3.64 22.44 12.64
C ILE A 113 -3.80 20.92 12.80
N PRO A 114 -4.94 20.43 13.36
CA PRO A 114 -5.09 19.03 13.68
C PRO A 114 -5.36 18.17 12.44
N LEU A 115 -4.88 16.94 12.49
CA LEU A 115 -5.25 15.92 11.52
C LEU A 115 -6.71 15.48 11.75
N ARG A 116 -7.52 15.38 10.68
CA ARG A 116 -8.88 14.85 10.80
C ARG A 116 -8.88 13.36 11.12
N ARG A 117 -9.74 12.96 12.03
CA ARG A 117 -9.99 11.55 12.31
C ARG A 117 -10.60 10.89 11.07
N HIS A 118 -10.18 9.69 10.76
CA HIS A 118 -10.76 8.91 9.66
C HIS A 118 -10.84 7.44 10.06
N VAL A 119 -11.94 6.81 9.66
CA VAL A 119 -12.11 5.37 9.84
C VAL A 119 -11.17 4.66 8.88
N ARG A 120 -10.42 3.69 9.41
CA ARG A 120 -9.63 2.79 8.56
C ARG A 120 -10.55 1.65 8.15
N PRO A 121 -10.95 1.57 6.86
CA PRO A 121 -11.78 0.47 6.41
C PRO A 121 -11.03 -0.85 6.60
N THR A 122 -11.77 -1.90 6.92
CA THR A 122 -11.24 -3.26 6.95
C THR A 122 -10.72 -3.59 5.54
N VAL A 123 -9.48 -4.05 5.45
CA VAL A 123 -8.89 -4.39 4.16
C VAL A 123 -9.49 -5.71 3.69
N GLY A 124 -10.32 -5.65 2.66
CA GLY A 124 -10.81 -6.86 1.98
C GLY A 124 -9.64 -7.58 1.30
N TYR A 125 -9.61 -8.89 1.41
CA TYR A 125 -8.63 -9.75 0.73
C TYR A 125 -9.35 -10.77 -0.17
N LEU A 126 -8.62 -11.34 -1.13
CA LEU A 126 -9.14 -12.40 -1.98
C LEU A 126 -9.13 -13.73 -1.23
N SER A 127 -10.21 -14.48 -1.29
CA SER A 127 -10.24 -15.87 -0.84
C SER A 127 -9.34 -16.74 -1.72
N LYS A 128 -9.00 -17.95 -1.26
CA LYS A 128 -8.22 -18.91 -2.06
C LYS A 128 -8.92 -19.24 -3.38
N ASN A 129 -10.24 -19.40 -3.37
CA ASN A 129 -11.04 -19.70 -4.57
C ASN A 129 -11.06 -18.52 -5.56
N GLU A 130 -11.24 -17.28 -5.07
CA GLU A 130 -11.20 -16.09 -5.92
C GLU A 130 -9.83 -15.90 -6.58
N LEU A 131 -8.77 -16.16 -5.82
CA LEU A 131 -7.41 -16.12 -6.34
C LEU A 131 -7.18 -17.19 -7.39
N ALA A 132 -7.53 -18.45 -7.12
CA ALA A 132 -7.39 -19.56 -8.06
C ALA A 132 -8.11 -19.26 -9.38
N GLU A 133 -9.32 -18.71 -9.31
CA GLU A 133 -10.07 -18.34 -10.52
C GLU A 133 -9.33 -17.25 -11.32
N ILE A 134 -8.74 -16.25 -10.69
CA ILE A 134 -7.95 -15.22 -11.38
C ILE A 134 -6.70 -15.83 -12.04
N LEU A 135 -5.99 -16.70 -11.33
CA LEU A 135 -4.76 -17.34 -11.82
C LEU A 135 -5.01 -18.35 -12.95
N ALA A 136 -6.22 -18.88 -13.05
CA ALA A 136 -6.62 -19.80 -14.12
C ALA A 136 -7.03 -19.10 -15.43
N GLN A 137 -7.12 -17.76 -15.47
CA GLN A 137 -7.57 -17.04 -16.65
C GLN A 137 -6.57 -16.87 -17.77
N PRO A 138 -5.23 -16.80 -17.54
CA PRO A 138 -4.27 -16.68 -18.63
C PRO A 138 -4.34 -17.86 -19.59
N ASP A 139 -4.38 -17.56 -20.90
CA ASP A 139 -4.35 -18.59 -21.94
C ASP A 139 -2.91 -19.05 -22.19
N LEU A 140 -2.55 -20.22 -21.67
CA LEU A 140 -1.20 -20.77 -21.77
C LEU A 140 -0.77 -21.13 -23.21
N ARG A 141 -1.65 -21.11 -24.18
CA ARG A 141 -1.33 -21.31 -25.59
C ARG A 141 -0.63 -20.08 -26.19
N THR A 142 -0.82 -18.91 -25.60
CA THR A 142 -0.22 -17.64 -26.07
C THR A 142 1.01 -17.28 -25.25
N TRP A 143 1.99 -16.64 -25.88
CA TRP A 143 3.19 -16.16 -25.18
C TRP A 143 2.85 -15.18 -24.04
N GLU A 144 1.97 -14.20 -24.32
CA GLU A 144 1.52 -13.24 -23.30
C GLU A 144 0.82 -13.94 -22.12
N GLY A 145 0.00 -14.95 -22.43
CA GLY A 145 -0.72 -15.68 -21.39
C GLY A 145 0.23 -16.48 -20.49
N ARG A 146 1.26 -17.13 -21.05
CA ARG A 146 2.28 -17.84 -20.26
C ARG A 146 3.07 -16.86 -19.39
N ARG A 147 3.56 -15.76 -19.96
CA ARG A 147 4.23 -14.69 -19.20
C ARG A 147 3.34 -14.15 -18.07
N ASP A 148 2.07 -13.86 -18.37
CA ASP A 148 1.12 -13.28 -17.44
C ASP A 148 0.79 -14.26 -16.30
N ALA A 149 0.70 -15.57 -16.60
CA ALA A 149 0.51 -16.63 -15.60
C ALA A 149 1.67 -16.68 -14.61
N VAL A 150 2.90 -16.71 -15.11
CA VAL A 150 4.10 -16.69 -14.27
C VAL A 150 4.16 -15.41 -13.43
N LEU A 151 3.90 -14.25 -14.03
CA LEU A 151 3.91 -12.96 -13.34
C LEU A 151 2.92 -12.92 -12.18
N LEU A 152 1.67 -13.36 -12.40
CA LEU A 152 0.64 -13.35 -11.36
C LEU A 152 0.90 -14.38 -10.26
N SER A 153 1.41 -15.58 -10.61
CA SER A 153 1.79 -16.61 -9.65
C SER A 153 2.96 -16.13 -8.78
N VAL A 154 4.02 -15.58 -9.37
CA VAL A 154 5.15 -15.02 -8.62
C VAL A 154 4.71 -13.85 -7.75
N LEU A 155 3.87 -12.96 -8.26
CA LEU A 155 3.36 -11.81 -7.48
C LEU A 155 2.61 -12.26 -6.22
N TYR A 156 1.79 -13.29 -6.33
CA TYR A 156 1.06 -13.84 -5.19
C TYR A 156 1.96 -14.65 -4.27
N ASP A 157 2.74 -15.60 -4.81
CA ASP A 157 3.54 -16.52 -3.99
C ASP A 157 4.56 -15.80 -3.13
N THR A 158 5.23 -14.82 -3.70
CA THR A 158 6.23 -14.02 -2.98
C THR A 158 5.63 -12.89 -2.16
N GLY A 159 4.36 -12.53 -2.41
CA GLY A 159 3.75 -11.33 -1.82
C GLY A 159 4.53 -10.06 -2.14
N ALA A 160 5.29 -10.03 -3.25
CA ALA A 160 6.10 -8.90 -3.64
C ALA A 160 5.28 -7.61 -3.83
N ARG A 161 5.90 -6.45 -3.59
CA ARG A 161 5.34 -5.19 -4.08
C ARG A 161 5.48 -5.14 -5.59
N VAL A 162 4.54 -4.47 -6.26
CA VAL A 162 4.59 -4.38 -7.74
C VAL A 162 5.93 -3.83 -8.24
N GLN A 163 6.57 -2.91 -7.50
CA GLN A 163 7.89 -2.41 -7.87
C GLN A 163 8.97 -3.47 -7.71
N GLU A 164 8.95 -4.22 -6.61
CA GLU A 164 9.90 -5.32 -6.37
C GLU A 164 9.79 -6.39 -7.48
N LEU A 165 8.56 -6.70 -7.92
CA LEU A 165 8.32 -7.66 -9.00
C LEU A 165 8.89 -7.19 -10.35
N ILE A 166 8.62 -5.94 -10.74
CA ILE A 166 9.10 -5.41 -12.02
C ILE A 166 10.60 -5.12 -12.04
N ASP A 167 11.20 -4.92 -10.87
CA ASP A 167 12.64 -4.70 -10.72
C ASP A 167 13.45 -6.00 -10.73
N LEU A 168 12.78 -7.17 -10.64
CA LEU A 168 13.45 -8.46 -10.75
C LEU A 168 14.22 -8.58 -12.06
N SER A 169 15.45 -9.01 -11.96
CA SER A 169 16.27 -9.49 -13.06
C SER A 169 16.39 -11.01 -13.02
N VAL A 170 16.89 -11.59 -14.09
CA VAL A 170 17.13 -13.04 -14.19
C VAL A 170 18.04 -13.52 -13.06
N GLY A 171 19.08 -12.76 -12.73
CA GLY A 171 20.03 -13.06 -11.66
C GLY A 171 19.44 -13.03 -10.24
N ASP A 172 18.20 -12.58 -10.08
CA ASP A 172 17.48 -12.65 -8.81
C ASP A 172 16.72 -13.98 -8.62
N VAL A 173 16.73 -14.85 -9.64
CA VAL A 173 16.07 -16.16 -9.64
C VAL A 173 17.10 -17.25 -9.37
N ARG A 174 16.85 -18.04 -8.35
CA ARG A 174 17.57 -19.29 -8.09
C ARG A 174 16.58 -20.45 -8.09
N LEU A 175 16.75 -21.39 -9.04
CA LEU A 175 15.88 -22.56 -9.18
C LEU A 175 16.42 -23.83 -8.54
N ASP A 176 17.71 -23.82 -8.16
CA ASP A 176 18.29 -24.92 -7.39
C ASP A 176 17.72 -24.96 -5.97
N PRO A 177 17.51 -26.14 -5.39
CA PRO A 177 16.98 -26.26 -4.05
C PRO A 177 17.88 -25.60 -2.98
N PRO A 178 17.31 -24.82 -2.06
CA PRO A 178 15.92 -24.36 -2.04
C PRO A 178 15.68 -23.22 -3.05
N ALA A 179 14.71 -23.43 -3.97
CA ALA A 179 14.38 -22.46 -5.00
C ALA A 179 13.81 -21.17 -4.37
N GLN A 180 14.34 -20.03 -4.82
CA GLN A 180 14.00 -18.73 -4.21
C GLN A 180 14.14 -17.56 -5.17
N LEU A 181 13.48 -16.46 -4.83
CA LEU A 181 13.66 -15.15 -5.46
C LEU A 181 14.27 -14.16 -4.47
N ARG A 182 15.21 -13.36 -4.95
CA ARG A 182 15.81 -12.27 -4.21
C ARG A 182 15.04 -10.97 -4.52
N LEU A 183 14.36 -10.43 -3.53
CA LEU A 183 13.57 -9.21 -3.64
C LEU A 183 14.28 -8.04 -2.95
N VAL A 184 14.37 -6.89 -3.63
CA VAL A 184 14.93 -5.65 -3.09
C VAL A 184 13.80 -4.70 -2.73
N GLY A 185 13.60 -4.47 -1.44
CA GLY A 185 12.52 -3.64 -0.91
C GLY A 185 12.92 -2.18 -0.65
N LYS A 186 12.04 -1.46 0.05
CA LYS A 186 12.28 -0.07 0.46
C LYS A 186 13.55 0.04 1.32
N GLY A 187 14.39 1.02 1.00
CA GLY A 187 15.67 1.23 1.69
C GLY A 187 16.74 0.22 1.26
N ARG A 188 16.62 -0.38 0.08
CA ARG A 188 17.53 -1.41 -0.47
C ARG A 188 17.68 -2.65 0.41
N LYS A 189 16.72 -2.91 1.31
CA LYS A 189 16.70 -4.13 2.11
C LYS A 189 16.38 -5.31 1.21
N MET A 190 17.29 -6.27 1.16
CA MET A 190 17.10 -7.52 0.42
C MET A 190 16.44 -8.57 1.30
N ARG A 191 15.59 -9.40 0.69
CA ARG A 191 15.06 -10.62 1.28
C ARG A 191 14.97 -11.72 0.24
N ALA A 192 15.27 -12.94 0.66
CA ALA A 192 15.01 -14.14 -0.13
C ALA A 192 13.62 -14.66 0.20
N VAL A 193 12.85 -15.02 -0.81
CA VAL A 193 11.51 -15.59 -0.66
C VAL A 193 11.47 -16.91 -1.42
N PRO A 194 11.07 -18.02 -0.77
CA PRO A 194 11.00 -19.32 -1.43
C PRO A 194 9.94 -19.28 -2.55
N LEU A 195 10.24 -20.00 -3.63
CA LEU A 195 9.28 -20.33 -4.68
C LEU A 195 8.53 -21.60 -4.30
N MET A 196 7.22 -21.60 -4.58
CA MET A 196 6.39 -22.78 -4.36
C MET A 196 6.59 -23.81 -5.48
N ASP A 197 6.41 -25.09 -5.17
CA ASP A 197 6.62 -26.19 -6.11
C ASP A 197 5.83 -26.04 -7.41
N ASN A 198 4.61 -25.49 -7.34
CA ASN A 198 3.79 -25.22 -8.51
C ASN A 198 4.28 -24.02 -9.36
N THR A 199 5.08 -23.14 -8.79
CA THR A 199 5.57 -21.92 -9.47
C THR A 199 6.97 -22.14 -10.09
N ILE A 200 7.76 -23.05 -9.54
CA ILE A 200 9.10 -23.38 -10.04
C ILE A 200 9.08 -23.78 -11.52
N PRO A 201 8.24 -24.76 -11.96
CA PRO A 201 8.19 -25.12 -13.38
C PRO A 201 7.76 -23.97 -14.26
N LEU A 202 6.78 -23.16 -13.84
CA LEU A 202 6.35 -22.00 -14.61
C LEU A 202 7.47 -20.97 -14.82
N VAL A 203 8.29 -20.73 -13.80
CA VAL A 203 9.43 -19.81 -13.90
C VAL A 203 10.52 -20.42 -14.79
N ARG A 204 10.78 -21.72 -14.68
CA ARG A 204 11.76 -22.41 -15.51
C ARG A 204 11.39 -22.34 -16.99
N ASP A 205 10.15 -22.68 -17.32
CA ASP A 205 9.65 -22.66 -18.69
C ASP A 205 9.70 -21.22 -19.26
N HIS A 206 9.34 -20.23 -18.42
CA HIS A 206 9.44 -18.83 -18.81
C HIS A 206 10.89 -18.40 -19.14
N LEU A 207 11.87 -18.82 -18.36
CA LEU A 207 13.27 -18.51 -18.62
C LEU A 207 13.74 -19.17 -19.92
N GLN A 208 13.42 -20.44 -20.15
CA GLN A 208 13.81 -21.21 -21.32
C GLN A 208 13.15 -20.63 -22.59
N GLU A 209 11.84 -20.41 -22.55
CA GLU A 209 11.07 -19.89 -23.71
C GLU A 209 11.59 -18.52 -24.16
N ASN A 210 11.98 -17.67 -23.22
CA ASN A 210 12.48 -16.33 -23.51
C ASN A 210 14.01 -16.30 -23.67
N ARG A 211 14.69 -17.43 -23.68
CA ARG A 211 16.16 -17.56 -23.76
C ARG A 211 16.88 -16.74 -22.69
N LEU A 212 16.30 -16.71 -21.49
CA LEU A 212 16.82 -16.00 -20.32
C LEU A 212 17.63 -16.90 -19.39
N ASP A 213 17.73 -18.18 -19.68
CA ASP A 213 18.43 -19.20 -18.90
C ASP A 213 19.96 -19.18 -19.04
N ARG A 214 20.49 -18.26 -19.88
CA ARG A 214 21.93 -18.12 -20.13
C ARG A 214 22.57 -17.13 -19.16
N SER A 215 23.80 -17.36 -18.77
CA SER A 215 24.59 -16.49 -17.88
C SER A 215 24.68 -15.04 -18.33
N GLU A 216 24.74 -14.81 -19.65
CA GLU A 216 24.79 -13.48 -20.27
C GLU A 216 23.52 -12.65 -20.06
N GLN A 217 22.44 -13.29 -19.61
CA GLN A 217 21.13 -12.65 -19.43
C GLN A 217 20.84 -12.21 -17.99
N PHE A 218 21.79 -12.38 -17.06
CA PHE A 218 21.61 -12.12 -15.63
C PHE A 218 20.99 -10.77 -15.30
N ASP A 219 21.37 -9.71 -16.01
CA ASP A 219 20.89 -8.35 -15.79
C ASP A 219 19.58 -8.04 -16.53
N LYS A 220 19.11 -8.94 -17.37
CA LYS A 220 17.85 -8.75 -18.11
C LYS A 220 16.66 -8.78 -17.15
N PRO A 221 15.62 -7.96 -17.41
CA PRO A 221 14.39 -8.04 -16.65
C PRO A 221 13.76 -9.42 -16.74
N LEU A 222 13.34 -9.98 -15.60
CA LEU A 222 12.62 -11.27 -15.57
C LEU A 222 11.30 -11.17 -16.35
N PHE A 223 10.57 -10.06 -16.20
CA PHE A 223 9.31 -9.81 -16.91
C PHE A 223 9.46 -8.67 -17.90
N GLN A 224 9.25 -9.01 -19.17
CA GLN A 224 9.41 -8.08 -20.27
C GLN A 224 8.07 -7.81 -20.99
N ASN A 225 7.96 -6.63 -21.60
CA ASN A 225 6.91 -6.32 -22.55
C ASN A 225 7.28 -6.88 -23.95
N ALA A 226 6.37 -6.72 -24.94
CA ALA A 226 6.61 -7.19 -26.32
C ALA A 226 7.83 -6.53 -27.00
N ARG A 227 8.38 -5.44 -26.42
CA ARG A 227 9.59 -4.76 -26.92
C ARG A 227 10.87 -5.20 -26.19
N GLY A 228 10.82 -6.24 -25.35
CA GLY A 228 11.94 -6.70 -24.54
C GLY A 228 12.30 -5.77 -23.37
N GLN A 229 11.47 -4.76 -23.07
CA GLN A 229 11.72 -3.82 -22.00
C GLN A 229 11.02 -4.23 -20.71
N ARG A 230 11.53 -3.75 -19.58
CA ARG A 230 10.94 -3.93 -18.25
C ARG A 230 9.48 -3.48 -18.21
N LEU A 231 8.60 -4.27 -17.60
CA LEU A 231 7.21 -3.88 -17.39
C LEU A 231 7.10 -2.64 -16.49
N SER A 232 6.06 -1.85 -16.70
CA SER A 232 5.71 -0.74 -15.82
C SER A 232 4.68 -1.16 -14.76
N ARG A 233 4.54 -0.37 -13.69
CA ARG A 233 3.46 -0.58 -12.69
C ARG A 233 2.07 -0.56 -13.31
N SER A 234 1.86 0.31 -14.29
CA SER A 234 0.60 0.37 -15.05
C SER A 234 0.39 -0.87 -15.91
N GLY A 235 1.47 -1.42 -16.49
CA GLY A 235 1.43 -2.68 -17.25
C GLY A 235 1.00 -3.86 -16.37
N VAL A 236 1.62 -4.04 -15.20
CA VAL A 236 1.21 -5.10 -14.27
C VAL A 236 -0.24 -4.92 -13.79
N ARG A 237 -0.65 -3.68 -13.53
CA ARG A 237 -2.04 -3.39 -13.16
C ARG A 237 -3.00 -3.73 -14.30
N TYR A 238 -2.65 -3.40 -15.53
CA TYR A 238 -3.46 -3.74 -16.72
C TYR A 238 -3.61 -5.25 -16.87
N ILE A 239 -2.51 -6.01 -16.76
CA ILE A 239 -2.53 -7.48 -16.80
C ILE A 239 -3.49 -8.04 -15.75
N LEU A 240 -3.38 -7.60 -14.51
CA LEU A 240 -4.29 -8.06 -13.44
C LEU A 240 -5.75 -7.70 -13.73
N GLN A 241 -6.04 -6.49 -14.21
CA GLN A 241 -7.42 -6.08 -14.52
C GLN A 241 -8.01 -6.85 -15.71
N LYS A 242 -7.19 -7.19 -16.72
CA LYS A 242 -7.58 -8.03 -17.86
C LYS A 242 -8.13 -9.39 -17.36
N TYR A 243 -7.39 -10.08 -16.50
CA TYR A 243 -7.80 -11.39 -15.99
C TYR A 243 -8.87 -11.30 -14.91
N LEU A 244 -8.86 -10.26 -14.10
CA LEU A 244 -9.96 -9.98 -13.16
C LEU A 244 -11.29 -9.77 -13.91
N GLY A 245 -11.28 -9.07 -15.05
CA GLY A 245 -12.47 -8.89 -15.90
C GLY A 245 -13.06 -10.22 -16.37
N ARG A 246 -12.20 -11.18 -16.76
CA ARG A 246 -12.61 -12.52 -17.17
C ARG A 246 -13.12 -13.36 -15.99
N ALA A 247 -12.46 -13.30 -14.84
CA ALA A 247 -12.86 -14.04 -13.65
C ALA A 247 -14.20 -13.57 -13.06
N ARG A 248 -14.55 -12.29 -13.22
CA ARG A 248 -15.81 -11.71 -12.73
C ARG A 248 -17.05 -12.36 -13.35
N SER A 249 -16.98 -12.81 -14.59
CA SER A 249 -18.10 -13.52 -15.22
C SER A 249 -18.44 -14.83 -14.53
N LYS A 250 -17.46 -15.46 -13.87
CA LYS A 250 -17.63 -16.71 -13.14
C LYS A 250 -17.87 -16.51 -11.64
N LEU A 251 -17.28 -15.46 -11.05
CA LEU A 251 -17.36 -15.17 -9.61
C LEU A 251 -17.81 -13.71 -9.37
N PRO A 252 -19.12 -13.48 -9.17
CA PRO A 252 -19.66 -12.14 -8.88
C PRO A 252 -19.03 -11.45 -7.64
N SER A 253 -18.55 -12.23 -6.66
CA SER A 253 -17.85 -11.69 -5.48
C SER A 253 -16.59 -10.86 -5.82
N LEU A 254 -16.03 -11.04 -7.02
CA LEU A 254 -14.91 -10.26 -7.56
C LEU A 254 -15.32 -8.86 -8.06
N ASN A 255 -16.61 -8.48 -7.99
CA ASN A 255 -17.09 -7.14 -8.35
C ASN A 255 -16.68 -6.07 -7.33
N ARG A 256 -15.41 -6.09 -6.94
CA ARG A 256 -14.78 -5.15 -6.04
C ARG A 256 -13.43 -4.70 -6.61
N LYS A 257 -12.88 -3.65 -6.01
CA LYS A 257 -11.58 -3.11 -6.44
C LYS A 257 -10.46 -4.06 -6.03
N VAL A 258 -9.82 -4.70 -6.99
CA VAL A 258 -8.64 -5.56 -6.81
C VAL A 258 -7.42 -4.89 -7.45
N SER A 259 -6.29 -4.94 -6.77
CA SER A 259 -5.02 -4.34 -7.19
C SER A 259 -3.88 -5.32 -6.89
N PRO A 260 -2.66 -5.13 -7.41
CA PRO A 260 -1.50 -5.92 -7.01
C PRO A 260 -1.27 -5.93 -5.49
N HIS A 261 -1.64 -4.84 -4.82
CA HIS A 261 -1.54 -4.76 -3.36
C HIS A 261 -2.58 -5.67 -2.66
N THR A 262 -3.73 -5.88 -3.29
CA THR A 262 -4.76 -6.82 -2.79
C THR A 262 -4.28 -8.27 -2.84
N LEU A 263 -3.50 -8.68 -3.87
CA LEU A 263 -2.88 -10.01 -3.93
C LEU A 263 -1.88 -10.21 -2.79
N ARG A 264 -1.04 -9.21 -2.55
CA ARG A 264 -0.10 -9.23 -1.43
C ARG A 264 -0.81 -9.32 -0.07
N HIS A 265 -1.93 -8.58 0.11
CA HIS A 265 -2.77 -8.70 1.30
C HIS A 265 -3.39 -10.10 1.43
N ALA A 266 -3.86 -10.67 0.32
CA ALA A 266 -4.38 -12.04 0.31
C ALA A 266 -3.30 -13.04 0.76
N LYS A 267 -2.06 -12.92 0.25
CA LYS A 267 -0.95 -13.78 0.71
C LYS A 267 -0.72 -13.65 2.22
N GLY A 268 -0.65 -12.42 2.74
CA GLY A 268 -0.49 -12.21 4.19
C GLY A 268 -1.62 -12.81 5.03
N MET A 269 -2.88 -12.69 4.56
CA MET A 269 -4.04 -13.30 5.22
C MET A 269 -4.01 -14.82 5.15
N HIS A 270 -3.66 -15.39 3.99
CA HIS A 270 -3.59 -16.84 3.81
C HIS A 270 -2.47 -17.46 4.67
N LEU A 271 -1.32 -16.80 4.80
CA LEU A 271 -0.25 -17.21 5.71
C LEU A 271 -0.73 -17.20 7.17
N LEU A 272 -1.43 -16.14 7.58
CA LEU A 272 -2.00 -16.04 8.92
C LEU A 272 -3.04 -17.16 9.18
N GLN A 273 -3.93 -17.41 8.23
CA GLN A 273 -4.93 -18.49 8.31
C GLN A 273 -4.29 -19.89 8.36
N SER A 274 -3.10 -20.04 7.79
CA SER A 274 -2.30 -21.27 7.90
C SER A 274 -1.49 -21.38 9.20
N GLY A 275 -1.70 -20.46 10.17
CA GLY A 275 -1.06 -20.53 11.48
C GLY A 275 0.34 -19.89 11.55
N ILE A 276 0.81 -19.24 10.48
CA ILE A 276 2.11 -18.57 10.47
C ILE A 276 2.06 -17.33 11.39
N SER A 277 3.09 -17.16 12.22
CA SER A 277 3.17 -16.04 13.16
C SER A 277 3.26 -14.69 12.43
N LEU A 278 2.76 -13.61 13.08
CA LEU A 278 2.80 -12.27 12.52
C LEU A 278 4.24 -11.79 12.25
N ASP A 279 5.21 -12.21 13.06
CA ASP A 279 6.61 -11.85 12.86
C ASP A 279 7.19 -12.50 11.59
N MET A 280 6.92 -13.79 11.37
CA MET A 280 7.31 -14.46 10.14
C MET A 280 6.63 -13.84 8.91
N ILE A 281 5.34 -13.47 9.02
CA ILE A 281 4.62 -12.79 7.93
C ILE A 281 5.23 -11.41 7.66
N ARG A 282 5.61 -10.67 8.71
CA ARG A 282 6.30 -9.38 8.59
C ARG A 282 7.60 -9.52 7.81
N ASP A 283 8.42 -10.49 8.17
CA ASP A 283 9.74 -10.72 7.55
C ASP A 283 9.57 -11.24 6.11
N PHE A 284 8.67 -12.19 5.88
CA PHE A 284 8.32 -12.68 4.54
C PHE A 284 7.88 -11.56 3.60
N LEU A 285 6.98 -10.69 4.05
CA LEU A 285 6.49 -9.57 3.27
C LEU A 285 7.48 -8.38 3.23
N GLY A 286 8.47 -8.32 4.09
CA GLY A 286 9.40 -7.20 4.22
C GLY A 286 8.68 -5.91 4.67
N HIS A 287 7.86 -6.01 5.74
CA HIS A 287 7.24 -4.86 6.38
C HIS A 287 8.22 -4.21 7.36
N VAL A 288 8.56 -2.95 7.12
CA VAL A 288 9.42 -2.17 8.03
C VAL A 288 8.67 -1.80 9.31
N ASP A 289 7.36 -1.55 9.21
CA ASP A 289 6.51 -1.16 10.34
C ASP A 289 5.58 -2.31 10.73
N VAL A 290 5.65 -2.73 12.00
CA VAL A 290 4.78 -3.74 12.62
C VAL A 290 3.29 -3.40 12.45
N LYS A 291 2.94 -2.11 12.50
CA LYS A 291 1.55 -1.64 12.28
C LYS A 291 0.98 -2.10 10.94
N THR A 292 1.83 -2.31 9.93
CA THR A 292 1.39 -2.81 8.63
C THR A 292 0.95 -4.27 8.68
N THR A 293 1.57 -5.08 9.54
CA THR A 293 1.25 -6.50 9.71
C THR A 293 0.07 -6.70 10.68
N GLN A 294 -0.11 -5.81 11.64
CA GLN A 294 -1.27 -5.82 12.57
C GLN A 294 -2.64 -5.71 11.87
N ILE A 295 -2.67 -5.23 10.63
CA ILE A 295 -3.89 -5.20 9.82
C ILE A 295 -4.44 -6.61 9.64
N TYR A 296 -3.60 -7.61 9.49
CA TYR A 296 -3.99 -9.01 9.33
C TYR A 296 -4.63 -9.59 10.60
N ALA A 297 -4.05 -9.30 11.75
CA ALA A 297 -4.60 -9.75 13.04
C ALA A 297 -6.02 -9.20 13.32
N ARG A 298 -6.30 -7.98 12.83
CA ARG A 298 -7.63 -7.35 12.99
C ARG A 298 -8.67 -7.90 12.04
N ALA A 299 -8.26 -8.40 10.87
CA ALA A 299 -9.17 -8.80 9.79
C ALA A 299 -9.71 -10.23 9.94
N ASN A 300 -9.13 -11.08 10.80
CA ASN A 300 -9.51 -12.49 10.87
C ASN A 300 -10.43 -12.79 12.07
N LEU A 301 -11.76 -12.66 11.83
CA LEU A 301 -12.80 -13.03 12.79
C LEU A 301 -12.86 -14.55 13.04
N GLU A 302 -12.57 -15.36 12.02
CA GLU A 302 -12.60 -16.81 12.10
C GLU A 302 -11.50 -17.37 13.01
N MET A 303 -10.26 -16.84 12.91
CA MET A 303 -9.21 -17.19 13.88
C MET A 303 -9.55 -16.78 15.30
N LYS A 304 -10.19 -15.61 15.49
CA LYS A 304 -10.64 -15.18 16.82
C LYS A 304 -11.70 -16.13 17.37
N ARG A 305 -12.66 -16.52 16.54
CA ARG A 305 -13.68 -17.50 16.90
C ARG A 305 -13.05 -18.83 17.28
N ASN A 306 -12.18 -19.39 16.42
CA ASN A 306 -11.48 -20.65 16.69
C ASN A 306 -10.59 -20.58 17.95
N ALA A 307 -9.97 -19.44 18.22
CA ALA A 307 -9.22 -19.22 19.45
C ALA A 307 -10.14 -19.18 20.69
N LEU A 308 -11.30 -18.55 20.57
CA LEU A 308 -12.30 -18.53 21.63
C LEU A 308 -12.91 -19.91 21.85
N GLU A 309 -13.23 -20.65 20.80
CA GLU A 309 -13.75 -22.02 20.86
C GLU A 309 -12.78 -22.96 21.60
N ARG A 310 -11.45 -22.82 21.38
CA ARG A 310 -10.43 -23.61 22.12
C ARG A 310 -10.35 -23.26 23.61
N ILE A 311 -10.78 -22.08 23.99
CA ILE A 311 -10.76 -21.63 25.40
C ILE A 311 -12.10 -21.94 26.07
N THR A 312 -13.20 -22.05 25.29
CA THR A 312 -14.58 -22.12 25.79
C THR A 312 -15.01 -23.54 26.15
N ASP A 313 -14.18 -24.57 26.01
CA ASP A 313 -14.48 -25.96 26.42
C ASP A 313 -14.77 -26.13 27.92
N SER A 314 -14.79 -25.06 28.71
CA SER A 314 -15.01 -25.10 30.16
C SER A 314 -15.99 -24.09 30.73
N SER A 315 -16.65 -23.27 29.88
CA SER A 315 -17.66 -22.35 30.41
C SER A 315 -19.06 -22.97 30.37
N PRO A 316 -19.67 -23.26 31.51
CA PRO A 316 -21.08 -23.69 31.51
C PRO A 316 -21.93 -22.57 30.93
N VAL A 317 -22.63 -22.86 29.84
CA VAL A 317 -23.66 -21.98 29.34
C VAL A 317 -24.75 -21.88 30.38
N ARG A 318 -24.71 -20.85 31.21
CA ARG A 318 -25.83 -20.48 32.06
C ARG A 318 -26.90 -19.91 31.13
N THR A 319 -27.90 -20.70 30.81
CA THR A 319 -29.14 -20.17 30.25
C THR A 319 -29.78 -19.28 31.30
N ILE A 320 -29.81 -17.99 31.04
CA ILE A 320 -30.52 -17.03 31.88
C ILE A 320 -32.01 -17.34 31.75
N PRO A 321 -32.72 -17.71 32.84
CA PRO A 321 -34.16 -17.97 32.78
C PRO A 321 -34.86 -16.70 32.26
N THR A 322 -35.71 -16.82 31.27
CA THR A 322 -36.56 -15.70 30.89
C THR A 322 -37.57 -15.38 31.98
N TRP A 323 -37.91 -14.12 32.21
CA TRP A 323 -38.92 -13.70 33.19
C TRP A 323 -40.26 -14.42 32.99
N GLN A 324 -40.58 -14.88 31.77
CA GLN A 324 -41.78 -15.66 31.44
C GLN A 324 -41.77 -17.05 32.06
N GLN A 325 -40.62 -17.59 32.44
CA GLN A 325 -40.47 -18.87 33.14
C GLN A 325 -40.49 -18.72 34.67
N ASN A 326 -40.35 -17.51 35.18
CA ASN A 326 -40.43 -17.19 36.57
C ASN A 326 -41.76 -16.47 36.87
N LYS A 327 -42.56 -17.01 37.77
CA LYS A 327 -43.86 -16.44 38.20
C LYS A 327 -43.70 -15.13 39.00
N ASP A 328 -42.49 -14.89 39.59
CA ASP A 328 -42.16 -13.68 40.29
C ASP A 328 -41.01 -12.95 39.58
N LEU A 329 -41.30 -11.75 39.08
CA LEU A 329 -40.33 -10.87 38.40
C LEU A 329 -39.18 -10.48 39.33
N LEU A 330 -39.40 -10.32 40.63
CA LEU A 330 -38.36 -9.94 41.58
C LEU A 330 -37.35 -11.08 41.80
N ASP A 331 -37.82 -12.32 41.84
CA ASP A 331 -36.94 -13.49 41.98
C ASP A 331 -36.15 -13.73 40.65
N TRP A 332 -36.77 -13.48 39.49
CA TRP A 332 -36.06 -13.50 38.23
C TRP A 332 -34.96 -12.42 38.17
N LEU A 333 -35.26 -11.17 38.59
CA LEU A 333 -34.27 -10.08 38.65
C LEU A 333 -33.11 -10.37 39.61
N ARG A 334 -33.36 -11.06 40.71
CA ARG A 334 -32.32 -11.48 41.65
C ARG A 334 -31.45 -12.62 41.14
N SER A 335 -31.92 -13.35 40.12
CA SER A 335 -31.19 -14.45 39.47
C SER A 335 -30.28 -14.00 38.33
N LEU A 336 -30.37 -12.73 37.90
CA LEU A 336 -29.50 -12.10 36.92
C LEU A 336 -28.17 -11.66 37.58
#